data_1b4b4beafa5f3bb3d5a41dba491dd3fb
#
_entry.id   1b4b4beafa5f3bb3d5a41dba491dd3fb
#
_cell.length_a   1.000
_cell.length_b   1.000
_cell.length_c   1.000
_cell.angle_alpha   90.00
_cell.angle_beta   90.00
_cell.angle_gamma   90.00
#
_symmetry.space_group_name_H-M   'P 1'
#
loop_
_entity.id
_entity.type
_entity.pdbx_description
1 polymer ?
#
loop_
_entity_poly.entity_id
_entity_poly.type
_entity_poly.pdbx_seq_one_letter_code
_entity_poly.pdbx_strand_id
1 'polypeptide(L)'
;MRKFAARSALVLLLTLLGTTATFANSLVSTSPISGSTLSVSPTSVTVTGQLPLLADANEISVTDPNGVRVDDGTIMVNDVSATVGVRPLTESGFYKVSYSLTHVIPFGFAHKFIRCYQFSIKHHY
;
A
#
# COMPACT_ATOMS: atom_id res chain seq x y z
N MET A 1 -31.40 -36.95 21.51
CA MET A 1 -31.25 -36.78 20.08
C MET A 1 -31.63 -35.38 19.60
N ARG A 2 -32.72 -34.81 20.10
CA ARG A 2 -33.14 -33.45 19.68
C ARG A 2 -32.13 -32.37 20.04
N LYS A 3 -31.36 -32.56 21.12
CA LYS A 3 -30.34 -31.58 21.57
C LYS A 3 -29.13 -31.51 20.63
N PHE A 4 -28.82 -32.55 19.87
CA PHE A 4 -27.67 -32.55 18.94
C PHE A 4 -27.96 -31.77 17.67
N ALA A 5 -29.19 -31.78 17.17
CA ALA A 5 -29.57 -31.05 15.98
C ALA A 5 -29.51 -29.52 16.20
N ALA A 6 -29.93 -29.05 17.39
CA ALA A 6 -29.91 -27.64 17.75
C ALA A 6 -28.47 -27.10 17.87
N ARG A 7 -27.56 -27.91 18.41
CA ARG A 7 -26.15 -27.53 18.54
C ARG A 7 -25.46 -27.46 17.20
N SER A 8 -25.76 -28.39 16.30
CA SER A 8 -25.19 -28.39 14.95
C SER A 8 -25.64 -27.18 14.13
N ALA A 9 -26.92 -26.81 14.25
CA ALA A 9 -27.43 -25.61 13.58
C ALA A 9 -26.78 -24.33 14.08
N LEU A 10 -26.50 -24.22 15.37
CA LEU A 10 -25.84 -23.06 15.95
C LEU A 10 -24.37 -22.92 15.47
N VAL A 11 -23.65 -24.03 15.41
CA VAL A 11 -22.28 -24.05 14.91
C VAL A 11 -22.22 -23.62 13.44
N LEU A 12 -23.15 -24.10 12.63
CA LEU A 12 -23.24 -23.73 11.22
C LEU A 12 -23.50 -22.22 11.04
N LEU A 13 -24.38 -21.66 11.85
CA LEU A 13 -24.71 -20.24 11.82
C LEU A 13 -23.49 -19.35 12.20
N LEU A 14 -22.72 -19.76 13.20
CA LEU A 14 -21.50 -19.06 13.62
C LEU A 14 -20.44 -19.11 12.52
N THR A 15 -20.33 -20.22 11.81
CA THR A 15 -19.38 -20.33 10.70
C THR A 15 -19.73 -19.38 9.55
N LEU A 16 -21.01 -19.23 9.24
CA LEU A 16 -21.46 -18.29 8.21
C LEU A 16 -21.22 -16.83 8.60
N LEU A 17 -21.38 -16.48 9.88
CA LEU A 17 -21.12 -15.12 10.38
C LEU A 17 -19.62 -14.80 10.40
N GLY A 18 -18.74 -15.80 10.52
CA GLY A 18 -17.31 -15.61 10.51
C GLY A 18 -16.69 -15.40 9.13
N THR A 19 -17.49 -15.55 8.07
CA THR A 19 -17.00 -15.39 6.68
C THR A 19 -17.44 -14.07 6.04
N THR A 20 -17.65 -13.01 6.84
CA THR A 20 -17.91 -11.68 6.28
C THR A 20 -16.70 -11.22 5.50
N ALA A 21 -16.91 -10.95 4.21
CA ALA A 21 -15.88 -10.41 3.37
C ALA A 21 -15.42 -9.06 3.92
N THR A 22 -14.18 -9.00 4.32
CA THR A 22 -13.55 -7.71 4.66
C THR A 22 -13.25 -7.00 3.35
N PHE A 23 -13.93 -5.87 3.11
CA PHE A 23 -13.55 -4.95 2.05
C PHE A 23 -12.31 -4.17 2.47
N ALA A 24 -11.26 -4.88 2.84
CA ALA A 24 -9.98 -4.23 3.04
C ALA A 24 -9.42 -3.91 1.67
N ASN A 25 -9.30 -2.62 1.35
CA ASN A 25 -8.53 -2.18 0.22
C ASN A 25 -7.09 -2.51 0.50
N SER A 26 -6.75 -3.74 0.20
CA SER A 26 -5.38 -4.17 0.32
C SER A 26 -4.59 -3.54 -0.82
N LEU A 27 -3.45 -3.00 -0.46
CA LEU A 27 -2.43 -2.63 -1.40
C LEU A 27 -2.06 -3.86 -2.22
N VAL A 28 -2.08 -3.74 -3.54
CA VAL A 28 -1.74 -4.87 -4.42
C VAL A 28 -0.24 -5.05 -4.50
N SER A 29 0.50 -3.95 -4.68
CA SER A 29 1.95 -4.04 -4.81
C SER A 29 2.63 -2.69 -4.62
N THR A 30 3.92 -2.75 -4.33
CA THR A 30 4.80 -1.58 -4.30
C THR A 30 6.02 -1.85 -5.17
N SER A 31 6.60 -0.80 -5.74
CA SER A 31 7.88 -0.85 -6.44
C SER A 31 8.71 0.37 -6.01
N PRO A 32 9.82 0.22 -5.34
CA PRO A 32 10.45 -1.04 -4.90
C PRO A 32 9.55 -1.88 -3.98
N ILE A 33 9.77 -3.19 -3.98
CA ILE A 33 8.99 -4.12 -3.17
C ILE A 33 9.26 -3.86 -1.68
N SER A 34 8.19 -3.84 -0.88
CA SER A 34 8.29 -3.67 0.57
C SER A 34 9.24 -4.68 1.19
N GLY A 35 10.20 -4.19 1.98
CA GLY A 35 11.21 -5.02 2.63
C GLY A 35 12.38 -5.43 1.74
N SER A 36 12.42 -5.04 0.47
CA SER A 36 13.49 -5.42 -0.44
C SER A 36 14.78 -4.64 -0.19
N THR A 37 15.89 -5.23 -0.58
CA THR A 37 17.21 -4.58 -0.60
C THR A 37 17.67 -4.44 -2.02
N LEU A 38 18.00 -3.21 -2.42
CA LEU A 38 18.41 -2.88 -3.78
C LEU A 38 19.90 -2.54 -3.82
N SER A 39 20.57 -2.94 -4.90
CA SER A 39 21.95 -2.53 -5.17
C SER A 39 22.04 -1.34 -6.13
N VAL A 40 20.95 -0.97 -6.76
CA VAL A 40 20.85 0.12 -7.72
C VAL A 40 19.74 1.06 -7.26
N SER A 41 19.98 2.37 -7.33
CA SER A 41 18.99 3.38 -7.00
C SER A 41 17.80 3.31 -7.96
N PRO A 42 16.57 3.17 -7.47
CA PRO A 42 15.40 3.30 -8.34
C PRO A 42 15.24 4.76 -8.77
N THR A 43 14.54 4.99 -9.87
CA THR A 43 14.24 6.32 -10.37
C THR A 43 12.85 6.80 -9.93
N SER A 44 12.03 5.89 -9.44
CA SER A 44 10.67 6.21 -9.01
C SER A 44 10.18 5.22 -7.98
N VAL A 45 9.13 5.61 -7.28
CA VAL A 45 8.40 4.75 -6.35
C VAL A 45 6.96 4.69 -6.82
N THR A 46 6.43 3.47 -6.97
CA THR A 46 5.06 3.23 -7.41
C THR A 46 4.31 2.42 -6.37
N VAL A 47 3.08 2.83 -6.11
CA VAL A 47 2.16 2.15 -5.21
C VAL A 47 0.92 1.80 -6.01
N THR A 48 0.55 0.54 -6.03
CA THR A 48 -0.58 0.04 -6.81
C THR A 48 -1.65 -0.53 -5.89
N GLY A 49 -2.86 -0.02 -6.02
CA GLY A 49 -4.02 -0.48 -5.28
C GLY A 49 -4.92 -1.38 -6.12
N GLN A 50 -6.14 -1.62 -5.61
CA GLN A 50 -7.14 -2.44 -6.30
C GLN A 50 -8.22 -1.62 -6.98
N LEU A 51 -8.41 -0.38 -6.55
CA LEU A 51 -9.46 0.50 -7.04
C LEU A 51 -8.85 1.73 -7.72
N PRO A 52 -9.55 2.31 -8.69
CA PRO A 52 -9.09 3.53 -9.33
C PRO A 52 -8.86 4.65 -8.32
N LEU A 53 -7.78 5.39 -8.51
CA LEU A 53 -7.42 6.51 -7.66
C LEU A 53 -7.98 7.82 -8.20
N LEU A 54 -8.32 8.75 -7.31
CA LEU A 54 -8.58 10.12 -7.70
C LEU A 54 -7.29 10.76 -8.20
N ALA A 55 -7.41 11.62 -9.21
CA ALA A 55 -6.23 12.21 -9.85
C ALA A 55 -5.45 13.16 -8.92
N ASP A 56 -6.15 13.89 -8.05
CA ASP A 56 -5.58 15.04 -7.35
C ASP A 56 -5.50 14.86 -5.83
N ALA A 57 -5.78 13.69 -5.31
CA ALA A 57 -5.91 13.49 -3.86
C ALA A 57 -4.97 12.40 -3.35
N ASN A 58 -3.74 12.35 -3.87
CA ASN A 58 -2.76 11.34 -3.50
C ASN A 58 -1.44 12.02 -3.14
N GLU A 59 -0.72 11.38 -2.22
CA GLU A 59 0.58 11.87 -1.79
C GLU A 59 1.51 10.68 -1.54
N ILE A 60 2.74 10.79 -2.00
CA ILE A 60 3.80 9.82 -1.72
C ILE A 60 5.03 10.61 -1.31
N SER A 61 5.60 10.31 -0.15
CA SER A 61 6.86 10.88 0.28
C SER A 61 7.88 9.79 0.53
N VAL A 62 9.11 10.03 0.12
CA VAL A 62 10.21 9.10 0.33
C VAL A 62 11.30 9.83 1.11
N THR A 63 11.70 9.26 2.24
CA THR A 63 12.77 9.82 3.06
C THR A 63 13.94 8.84 3.11
N ASP A 64 15.15 9.41 3.12
CA ASP A 64 16.39 8.65 3.20
C ASP A 64 16.66 8.20 4.65
N PRO A 65 17.76 7.44 4.90
CA PRO A 65 18.10 7.01 6.26
C PRO A 65 18.33 8.14 7.25
N ASN A 66 18.60 9.35 6.78
CA ASN A 66 18.80 10.54 7.62
C ASN A 66 17.52 11.36 7.80
N GLY A 67 16.40 10.91 7.27
CA GLY A 67 15.12 11.61 7.36
C GLY A 67 14.96 12.73 6.32
N VAL A 68 15.84 12.83 5.34
CA VAL A 68 15.75 13.82 4.28
C VAL A 68 14.84 13.33 3.16
N ARG A 69 13.93 14.19 2.71
CA ARG A 69 13.01 13.87 1.64
C ARG A 69 13.74 13.81 0.30
N VAL A 70 13.54 12.72 -0.44
CA VAL A 70 14.26 12.46 -1.71
C VAL A 70 13.33 12.31 -2.91
N ASP A 71 12.03 12.38 -2.72
CA ASP A 71 11.07 12.39 -3.83
C ASP A 71 10.96 13.81 -4.44
N ASP A 72 10.48 13.87 -5.68
CA ASP A 72 10.30 15.13 -6.39
C ASP A 72 8.95 15.81 -6.10
N GLY A 73 8.08 15.16 -5.34
CA GLY A 73 6.77 15.69 -4.97
C GLY A 73 5.71 15.65 -6.06
N THR A 74 6.05 15.18 -7.24
CA THR A 74 5.13 15.12 -8.38
C THR A 74 4.51 13.74 -8.49
N ILE A 75 3.20 13.66 -8.28
CA ILE A 75 2.46 12.40 -8.33
C ILE A 75 1.86 12.22 -9.71
N MET A 76 2.12 11.06 -10.31
CA MET A 76 1.47 10.63 -11.54
C MET A 76 0.52 9.48 -11.22
N VAL A 77 -0.74 9.67 -11.53
CA VAL A 77 -1.78 8.65 -11.31
C VAL A 77 -2.11 7.99 -12.63
N ASN A 78 -2.11 6.66 -12.63
CA ASN A 78 -2.53 5.86 -13.77
C ASN A 78 -3.46 4.77 -13.27
N ASP A 79 -4.76 5.03 -13.34
CA ASP A 79 -5.84 4.14 -12.92
C ASP A 79 -5.67 3.73 -11.43
N VAL A 80 -5.13 2.56 -11.16
CA VAL A 80 -4.98 2.02 -9.81
C VAL A 80 -3.62 2.31 -9.18
N SER A 81 -2.71 2.95 -9.90
CA SER A 81 -1.35 3.19 -9.40
C SER A 81 -1.01 4.67 -9.32
N ALA A 82 -0.18 4.99 -8.34
CA ALA A 82 0.41 6.31 -8.16
C ALA A 82 1.93 6.18 -8.13
N THR A 83 2.62 7.08 -8.81
CA THR A 83 4.07 7.05 -8.95
C THR A 83 4.64 8.42 -8.62
N VAL A 84 5.74 8.44 -7.89
CA VAL A 84 6.53 9.64 -7.64
C VAL A 84 7.97 9.41 -8.10
N GLY A 85 8.59 10.40 -8.69
CA GLY A 85 10.00 10.35 -9.04
C GLY A 85 10.88 10.54 -7.81
N VAL A 86 12.05 9.92 -7.81
CA VAL A 86 13.05 10.13 -6.77
C VAL A 86 14.37 10.51 -7.41
N ARG A 87 15.11 11.39 -6.73
CA ARG A 87 16.47 11.71 -7.12
C ARG A 87 17.38 10.51 -6.86
N PRO A 88 18.62 10.48 -7.38
CA PRO A 88 19.56 9.39 -7.12
C PRO A 88 19.73 9.18 -5.60
N LEU A 89 19.52 7.94 -5.15
CA LEU A 89 19.60 7.56 -3.75
C LEU A 89 21.05 7.15 -3.45
N THR A 90 21.80 8.03 -2.83
CA THR A 90 23.24 7.84 -2.60
C THR A 90 23.57 7.21 -1.27
N GLU A 91 22.67 7.31 -0.30
CA GLU A 91 22.89 6.77 1.03
C GLU A 91 22.49 5.29 1.10
N SER A 92 23.33 4.49 1.74
CA SER A 92 22.95 3.10 2.07
C SER A 92 22.13 3.10 3.35
N GLY A 93 21.14 2.20 3.42
CA GLY A 93 20.29 2.06 4.59
C GLY A 93 18.82 1.99 4.22
N PHE A 94 17.97 2.24 5.20
CA PHE A 94 16.52 2.12 5.04
C PHE A 94 15.91 3.42 4.54
N TYR A 95 15.13 3.30 3.48
CA TYR A 95 14.32 4.38 2.94
C TYR A 95 12.87 4.13 3.33
N LYS A 96 12.22 5.16 3.84
CA LYS A 96 10.83 5.08 4.28
C LYS A 96 9.94 5.72 3.23
N VAL A 97 8.93 4.97 2.79
CA VAL A 97 7.89 5.47 1.89
C VAL A 97 6.62 5.63 2.69
N SER A 98 6.12 6.86 2.77
CA SER A 98 4.82 7.15 3.36
C SER A 98 3.88 7.58 2.24
N TYR A 99 2.70 6.98 2.17
CA TYR A 99 1.77 7.33 1.11
C TYR A 99 0.36 7.47 1.64
N SER A 100 -0.36 8.37 1.00
CA SER A 100 -1.78 8.64 1.24
C SER A 100 -2.47 8.60 -0.10
N LEU A 101 -3.31 7.60 -0.31
CA LEU A 101 -4.02 7.41 -1.56
C LEU A 101 -5.51 7.53 -1.34
N THR A 102 -6.18 8.18 -2.28
CA THR A 102 -7.63 8.33 -2.26
C THR A 102 -8.21 7.64 -3.48
N HIS A 103 -9.05 6.65 -3.25
CA HIS A 103 -9.68 5.91 -4.33
C HIS A 103 -11.18 6.16 -4.34
N VAL A 104 -11.76 5.94 -5.52
CA VAL A 104 -13.20 6.06 -5.74
C VAL A 104 -13.84 4.72 -5.40
N ILE A 105 -14.77 4.73 -4.45
CA ILE A 105 -15.59 3.56 -4.16
C ILE A 105 -16.93 3.68 -4.87
N PRO A 106 -17.64 2.56 -5.11
CA PRO A 106 -18.98 2.60 -5.70
C PRO A 106 -19.88 3.59 -4.96
N PHE A 107 -20.82 4.20 -5.66
CA PHE A 107 -21.76 5.21 -5.17
C PHE A 107 -21.17 6.62 -5.01
N GLY A 108 -19.99 6.90 -5.57
CA GLY A 108 -19.43 8.25 -5.62
C GLY A 108 -18.69 8.70 -4.37
N PHE A 109 -18.46 7.82 -3.41
CA PHE A 109 -17.68 8.14 -2.23
C PHE A 109 -16.19 7.96 -2.51
N ALA A 110 -15.37 8.80 -1.88
CA ALA A 110 -13.94 8.69 -1.89
C ALA A 110 -13.45 8.13 -0.55
N HIS A 111 -12.50 7.21 -0.59
CA HIS A 111 -11.89 6.66 0.62
C HIS A 111 -10.40 6.88 0.59
N LYS A 112 -9.87 7.47 1.65
CA LYS A 112 -8.46 7.77 1.81
C LYS A 112 -7.83 6.77 2.77
N PHE A 113 -6.68 6.22 2.39
CA PHE A 113 -5.91 5.39 3.30
C PHE A 113 -4.46 5.83 3.32
N ILE A 114 -3.85 5.73 4.50
CA ILE A 114 -2.49 6.17 4.77
C ILE A 114 -1.70 4.97 5.24
N ARG A 115 -0.57 4.70 4.59
CA ARG A 115 0.31 3.58 4.92
C ARG A 115 1.77 4.00 4.75
N CYS A 116 2.66 3.17 5.28
CA CYS A 116 4.08 3.33 5.04
C CYS A 116 4.73 1.97 4.88
N TYR A 117 5.85 1.95 4.15
CA TYR A 117 6.68 0.77 4.02
C TYR A 117 8.14 1.20 3.91
N GLN A 118 9.04 0.24 3.92
CA GLN A 118 10.46 0.47 3.81
C GLN A 118 11.08 -0.42 2.75
N PHE A 119 12.10 0.08 2.11
CA PHE A 119 13.05 -0.69 1.33
C PHE A 119 14.46 -0.21 1.72
N SER A 120 15.47 -0.98 1.38
CA SER A 120 16.85 -0.58 1.70
C SER A 120 17.70 -0.53 0.45
N ILE A 121 18.72 0.31 0.53
CA ILE A 121 19.77 0.39 -0.49
C ILE A 121 21.07 -0.10 0.15
N LYS A 122 21.75 -1.00 -0.55
CA LYS A 122 23.08 -1.45 -0.17
C LYS A 122 23.99 -1.34 -1.38
N HIS A 123 24.83 -0.34 -1.37
CA HIS A 123 25.81 -0.16 -2.44
C HIS A 123 26.94 -1.15 -2.26
N HIS A 124 27.35 -1.78 -3.36
CA HIS A 124 28.51 -2.64 -3.39
C HIS A 124 29.71 -1.84 -3.90
N TYR A 125 30.76 -1.85 -3.13
CA TYR A 125 32.03 -1.20 -3.48
C TYR A 125 33.01 -2.23 -4.03
#